data_9420d85c69720deb3916caf4626802fc
#
_entry.id   9420d85c69720deb3916caf4626802fc
#
_cell.length_a   1.000
_cell.length_b   1.000
_cell.length_c   1.000
_cell.angle_alpha   90.00
_cell.angle_beta   90.00
_cell.angle_gamma   90.00
#
_symmetry.space_group_name_H-M   'P 1'
#
loop_
_entity.id
_entity.type
_entity.pdbx_description
1 polymer ?
#
loop_
_entity_poly.entity_id
_entity_poly.type
_entity_poly.pdbx_seq_one_letter_code
_entity_poly.pdbx_strand_id
1 'polypeptide(L)'
;MGVDITILVGTMTGTAEMVAQEVLQALETAGHQGTIQVMDNLDAGVFQPGGNFLICTSTYGNGDVPDNAQALFNSLETGRPNLSNVIYGLIALGDTTYKDTFCQGGIRFDKMLAELGAKRAGEMLRHDASSGTLPEELAAQWVVPWVEQHLAPLQQAQDKLTSEMA
;
A
#
# COMPACT_ATOMS: atom_id res chain seq x y z
N MET A 1 2.05 6.63 -20.66
CA MET A 1 1.32 5.41 -20.33
C MET A 1 1.14 5.27 -18.83
N GLY A 2 0.03 4.71 -18.43
CA GLY A 2 -0.30 4.58 -17.00
C GLY A 2 0.50 3.49 -16.31
N VAL A 3 0.50 3.57 -14.98
CA VAL A 3 1.11 2.57 -14.11
C VAL A 3 0.01 1.64 -13.62
N ASP A 4 0.32 0.36 -13.48
CA ASP A 4 -0.59 -0.65 -12.94
C ASP A 4 -0.21 -0.94 -11.50
N ILE A 5 -1.18 -0.81 -10.57
CA ILE A 5 -0.94 -0.90 -9.14
C ILE A 5 -1.96 -1.84 -8.50
N THR A 6 -1.50 -2.75 -7.67
CA THR A 6 -2.38 -3.59 -6.85
C THR A 6 -2.52 -2.94 -5.48
N ILE A 7 -3.74 -2.65 -5.06
CA ILE A 7 -4.05 -2.01 -3.78
C ILE A 7 -4.51 -3.10 -2.81
N LEU A 8 -3.74 -3.33 -1.76
CA LEU A 8 -4.04 -4.34 -0.75
C LEU A 8 -4.63 -3.64 0.48
N VAL A 9 -5.81 -4.08 0.92
CA VAL A 9 -6.57 -3.40 1.96
C VAL A 9 -6.65 -4.24 3.23
N GLY A 10 -6.13 -3.70 4.33
CA GLY A 10 -6.29 -4.24 5.67
C GLY A 10 -7.21 -3.36 6.49
N THR A 11 -8.34 -3.89 6.94
CA THR A 11 -9.35 -3.10 7.62
C THR A 11 -10.11 -3.90 8.68
N MET A 12 -10.59 -3.22 9.69
CA MET A 12 -11.51 -3.79 10.68
C MET A 12 -12.96 -3.31 10.44
N THR A 13 -13.11 -2.03 10.09
CA THR A 13 -14.43 -1.38 10.04
C THR A 13 -14.81 -0.90 8.65
N GLY A 14 -13.96 -1.13 7.65
CA GLY A 14 -14.22 -0.72 6.27
C GLY A 14 -13.65 0.64 5.88
N THR A 15 -13.04 1.39 6.81
CA THR A 15 -12.48 2.70 6.51
C THR A 15 -11.36 2.62 5.47
N ALA A 16 -10.44 1.67 5.62
CA ALA A 16 -9.33 1.51 4.68
C ALA A 16 -9.84 1.11 3.29
N GLU A 17 -10.92 0.33 3.23
CA GLU A 17 -11.54 -0.04 1.96
C GLU A 17 -12.13 1.18 1.25
N MET A 18 -12.82 2.05 1.99
CA MET A 18 -13.35 3.30 1.45
C MET A 18 -12.23 4.18 0.91
N VAL A 19 -11.14 4.30 1.65
CA VAL A 19 -9.95 5.03 1.22
C VAL A 19 -9.41 4.45 -0.08
N ALA A 20 -9.30 3.12 -0.16
CA ALA A 20 -8.76 2.45 -1.34
C ALA A 20 -9.63 2.71 -2.58
N GLN A 21 -10.95 2.75 -2.42
CA GLN A 21 -11.87 3.03 -3.54
C GLN A 21 -11.68 4.44 -4.09
N GLU A 22 -11.51 5.43 -3.21
CA GLU A 22 -11.25 6.80 -3.65
C GLU A 22 -9.88 6.93 -4.30
N VAL A 23 -8.89 6.22 -3.79
CA VAL A 23 -7.55 6.15 -4.39
C VAL A 23 -7.63 5.56 -5.80
N LEU A 24 -8.37 4.46 -5.96
CA LEU A 24 -8.54 3.82 -7.26
C LEU A 24 -9.18 4.79 -8.26
N GLN A 25 -10.21 5.50 -7.84
CA GLN A 25 -10.88 6.47 -8.71
C GLN A 25 -9.92 7.58 -9.15
N ALA A 26 -9.11 8.09 -8.23
CA ALA A 26 -8.11 9.12 -8.55
C ALA A 26 -7.08 8.60 -9.55
N LEU A 27 -6.61 7.35 -9.37
CA LEU A 27 -5.66 6.73 -10.28
C LEU A 27 -6.24 6.57 -11.68
N GLU A 28 -7.46 6.07 -11.78
CA GLU A 28 -8.11 5.87 -13.08
C GLU A 28 -8.34 7.20 -13.80
N THR A 29 -8.74 8.23 -13.07
CA THR A 29 -8.93 9.58 -13.63
C THR A 29 -7.62 10.12 -14.18
N ALA A 30 -6.50 9.79 -13.57
CA ALA A 30 -5.16 10.23 -14.01
C ALA A 30 -4.56 9.35 -15.11
N GLY A 31 -5.28 8.30 -15.56
CA GLY A 31 -4.81 7.43 -16.63
C GLY A 31 -4.03 6.21 -16.17
N HIS A 32 -4.04 5.92 -14.87
CA HIS A 32 -3.40 4.72 -14.33
C HIS A 32 -4.43 3.61 -14.12
N GLN A 33 -3.96 2.40 -13.85
CA GLN A 33 -4.83 1.26 -13.58
C GLN A 33 -4.56 0.75 -12.17
N GLY A 34 -5.61 0.31 -11.51
CA GLY A 34 -5.50 -0.25 -10.18
C GLY A 34 -6.46 -1.41 -9.98
N THR A 35 -6.09 -2.31 -9.10
CA THR A 35 -6.93 -3.43 -8.69
C THR A 35 -6.93 -3.47 -7.17
N ILE A 36 -8.12 -3.47 -6.57
CA ILE A 36 -8.26 -3.57 -5.12
C ILE A 36 -8.44 -5.04 -4.73
N GLN A 37 -7.63 -5.48 -3.76
CA GLN A 37 -7.80 -6.78 -3.12
C GLN A 37 -7.82 -6.58 -1.62
N VAL A 38 -8.92 -6.98 -0.98
CA VAL A 38 -8.95 -7.02 0.49
C VAL A 38 -8.04 -8.16 0.95
N MET A 39 -7.41 -7.98 2.11
CA MET A 39 -6.40 -8.93 2.58
C MET A 39 -6.98 -10.23 3.12
N ASP A 40 -8.32 -10.34 3.19
CA ASP A 40 -8.97 -11.58 3.62
C ASP A 40 -8.47 -12.77 2.81
N ASN A 41 -7.97 -13.79 3.50
CA ASN A 41 -7.51 -15.03 2.89
C ASN A 41 -6.33 -14.91 1.93
N LEU A 42 -5.64 -13.76 1.92
CA LEU A 42 -4.41 -13.62 1.14
C LEU A 42 -3.22 -14.20 1.89
N ASP A 43 -2.24 -14.65 1.14
CA ASP A 43 -0.96 -15.09 1.69
C ASP A 43 0.19 -14.40 0.94
N ALA A 44 1.42 -14.75 1.30
CA ALA A 44 2.62 -14.15 0.71
C ALA A 44 2.69 -14.31 -0.82
N GLY A 45 1.97 -15.27 -1.38
CA GLY A 45 1.92 -15.48 -2.83
C GLY A 45 1.34 -14.31 -3.61
N VAL A 46 0.60 -13.40 -2.95
CA VAL A 46 0.05 -12.22 -3.61
C VAL A 46 1.16 -11.33 -4.16
N PHE A 47 2.35 -11.35 -3.56
CA PHE A 47 3.50 -10.57 -4.00
C PHE A 47 4.39 -11.30 -5.02
N GLN A 48 4.13 -12.56 -5.28
CA GLN A 48 5.01 -13.40 -6.11
C GLN A 48 5.26 -12.83 -7.52
N PRO A 49 4.25 -12.27 -8.21
CA PRO A 49 4.51 -11.67 -9.53
C PRO A 49 5.41 -10.46 -9.51
N GLY A 50 5.64 -9.86 -8.33
CA GLY A 50 6.35 -8.59 -8.23
C GLY A 50 5.50 -7.44 -8.74
N GLY A 51 6.10 -6.27 -8.92
CA GLY A 51 5.44 -5.09 -9.46
C GLY A 51 5.10 -4.05 -8.40
N ASN A 52 4.09 -3.24 -8.69
CA ASN A 52 3.73 -2.09 -7.88
C ASN A 52 2.54 -2.41 -6.97
N PHE A 53 2.71 -2.15 -5.69
CA PHE A 53 1.68 -2.39 -4.68
C PHE A 53 1.46 -1.14 -3.86
N LEU A 54 0.23 -0.93 -3.43
CA LEU A 54 -0.12 0.10 -2.46
C LEU A 54 -0.80 -0.60 -1.29
N ILE A 55 -0.20 -0.51 -0.11
CA ILE A 55 -0.78 -1.08 1.11
C ILE A 55 -1.60 0.01 1.78
N CYS A 56 -2.88 -0.24 1.97
CA CYS A 56 -3.78 0.67 2.67
C CYS A 56 -4.33 -0.07 3.89
N THR A 57 -3.88 0.30 5.09
CA THR A 57 -4.21 -0.47 6.28
C THR A 57 -4.52 0.40 7.48
N SER A 58 -5.48 -0.08 8.27
CA SER A 58 -5.80 0.46 9.59
C SER A 58 -4.84 -0.11 10.63
N THR A 59 -4.92 0.44 11.85
CA THR A 59 -4.24 -0.07 13.03
C THR A 59 -5.30 -0.60 13.99
N TYR A 60 -5.06 -1.80 14.55
CA TYR A 60 -6.01 -2.44 15.46
C TYR A 60 -5.40 -2.61 16.86
N GLY A 61 -6.24 -2.39 17.86
CA GLY A 61 -5.89 -2.67 19.27
C GLY A 61 -4.61 -1.98 19.70
N ASN A 62 -3.64 -2.78 20.13
CA ASN A 62 -2.36 -2.31 20.68
C ASN A 62 -1.29 -2.08 19.57
N GLY A 63 -1.71 -1.72 18.38
CA GLY A 63 -0.80 -1.46 17.28
C GLY A 63 -0.64 -2.63 16.32
N ASP A 64 -1.55 -3.60 16.37
CA ASP A 64 -1.52 -4.75 15.47
C ASP A 64 -2.10 -4.41 14.09
N VAL A 65 -1.81 -5.28 13.12
CA VAL A 65 -2.50 -5.22 11.84
C VAL A 65 -3.95 -5.66 12.04
N PRO A 66 -4.89 -5.15 11.21
CA PRO A 66 -6.30 -5.54 11.32
C PRO A 66 -6.50 -7.05 11.16
N ASP A 67 -7.62 -7.57 11.68
CA ASP A 67 -7.92 -9.00 11.62
C ASP A 67 -7.83 -9.55 10.20
N ASN A 68 -8.34 -8.84 9.20
CA ASN A 68 -8.30 -9.34 7.83
C ASN A 68 -6.89 -9.33 7.23
N ALA A 69 -5.93 -8.68 7.88
CA ALA A 69 -4.54 -8.64 7.45
C ALA A 69 -3.66 -9.67 8.17
N GLN A 70 -4.17 -10.32 9.21
CA GLN A 70 -3.37 -11.24 10.04
C GLN A 70 -2.83 -12.42 9.24
N ALA A 71 -3.66 -13.02 8.39
CA ALA A 71 -3.24 -14.19 7.60
C ALA A 71 -2.09 -13.83 6.66
N LEU A 72 -2.21 -12.70 5.96
CA LEU A 72 -1.16 -12.22 5.05
C LEU A 72 0.12 -11.90 5.83
N PHE A 73 0.00 -11.15 6.92
CA PHE A 73 1.15 -10.76 7.72
C PHE A 73 1.88 -12.00 8.29
N ASN A 74 1.13 -12.95 8.83
CA ASN A 74 1.70 -14.19 9.37
C ASN A 74 2.37 -15.02 8.28
N SER A 75 1.79 -15.05 7.08
CA SER A 75 2.37 -15.77 5.95
C SER A 75 3.71 -15.16 5.54
N LEU A 76 3.82 -13.84 5.53
CA LEU A 76 5.09 -13.15 5.26
C LEU A 76 6.13 -13.45 6.33
N GLU A 77 5.73 -13.42 7.59
CA GLU A 77 6.63 -13.66 8.72
C GLU A 77 7.16 -15.10 8.71
N THR A 78 6.29 -16.06 8.46
CA THR A 78 6.63 -17.50 8.47
C THR A 78 7.41 -17.90 7.21
N GLY A 79 6.92 -17.50 6.04
CA GLY A 79 7.48 -17.92 4.76
C GLY A 79 8.72 -17.14 4.33
N ARG A 80 8.86 -15.92 4.76
CA ARG A 80 9.97 -15.02 4.46
C ARG A 80 10.38 -15.03 2.99
N PRO A 81 9.43 -14.72 2.08
CA PRO A 81 9.72 -14.74 0.65
C PRO A 81 10.69 -13.61 0.27
N ASN A 82 11.38 -13.79 -0.85
CA ASN A 82 12.23 -12.74 -1.41
C ASN A 82 11.35 -11.78 -2.22
N LEU A 83 11.20 -10.54 -1.74
CA LEU A 83 10.35 -9.52 -2.36
C LEU A 83 11.16 -8.44 -3.08
N SER A 84 12.35 -8.77 -3.56
CA SER A 84 13.22 -7.79 -4.25
C SER A 84 12.59 -7.22 -5.52
N ASN A 85 11.57 -7.88 -6.08
CA ASN A 85 10.85 -7.41 -7.26
C ASN A 85 9.60 -6.60 -6.92
N VAL A 86 9.38 -6.30 -5.64
CA VAL A 86 8.20 -5.56 -5.19
C VAL A 86 8.59 -4.12 -4.88
N ILE A 87 7.80 -3.19 -5.43
CA ILE A 87 7.87 -1.77 -5.09
C ILE A 87 6.52 -1.44 -4.46
N TYR A 88 6.53 -0.77 -3.32
CA TYR A 88 5.28 -0.49 -2.62
C TYR A 88 5.21 0.93 -2.10
N GLY A 89 3.99 1.41 -1.99
CA GLY A 89 3.67 2.58 -1.20
C GLY A 89 2.78 2.16 -0.05
N LEU A 90 2.56 3.07 0.89
CA LEU A 90 1.82 2.72 2.09
C LEU A 90 0.98 3.88 2.59
N ILE A 91 -0.29 3.60 2.82
CA ILE A 91 -1.22 4.51 3.48
C ILE A 91 -1.55 3.88 4.82
N ALA A 92 -1.11 4.52 5.91
CA ALA A 92 -1.32 4.05 7.26
C ALA A 92 -2.38 4.90 7.93
N LEU A 93 -3.42 4.25 8.44
CA LEU A 93 -4.49 4.93 9.17
C LEU A 93 -4.32 4.70 10.65
N GLY A 94 -4.55 5.74 11.44
CA GLY A 94 -4.42 5.66 12.88
C GLY A 94 -5.08 6.86 13.54
N ASP A 95 -4.87 6.98 14.85
CA ASP A 95 -5.46 8.04 15.66
C ASP A 95 -4.43 8.48 16.70
N THR A 96 -4.01 9.75 16.65
CA THR A 96 -3.01 10.29 17.58
C THR A 96 -3.52 10.37 19.03
N THR A 97 -4.82 10.19 19.27
CA THR A 97 -5.36 10.00 20.60
C THR A 97 -4.68 8.80 21.28
N TYR A 98 -4.27 7.81 20.49
CA TYR A 98 -3.54 6.62 20.94
C TYR A 98 -2.09 6.72 20.48
N LYS A 99 -1.29 7.55 21.13
CA LYS A 99 0.06 7.91 20.69
C LYS A 99 0.97 6.70 20.47
N ASP A 100 0.90 5.71 21.36
CA ASP A 100 1.78 4.54 21.29
C ASP A 100 1.45 3.59 20.15
N THR A 101 0.25 3.70 19.57
CA THR A 101 -0.21 2.80 18.52
C THR A 101 -0.48 3.50 17.19
N PHE A 102 -0.25 4.82 17.11
CA PHE A 102 -0.56 5.60 15.93
C PHE A 102 0.13 5.03 14.68
N CYS A 103 -0.67 4.62 13.71
CA CYS A 103 -0.23 4.06 12.42
C CYS A 103 0.68 2.82 12.54
N GLN A 104 0.69 2.14 13.66
CA GLN A 104 1.55 0.97 13.87
C GLN A 104 1.23 -0.19 12.94
N GLY A 105 -0.04 -0.37 12.54
CA GLY A 105 -0.41 -1.38 11.57
C GLY A 105 0.36 -1.22 10.27
N GLY A 106 0.39 0.00 9.73
CA GLY A 106 1.15 0.32 8.53
C GLY A 106 2.65 0.23 8.75
N ILE A 107 3.13 0.70 9.90
CA ILE A 107 4.56 0.63 10.23
C ILE A 107 5.04 -0.82 10.29
N ARG A 108 4.22 -1.74 10.82
CA ARG A 108 4.55 -3.17 10.86
C ARG A 108 4.68 -3.75 9.45
N PHE A 109 3.78 -3.40 8.55
CA PHE A 109 3.89 -3.82 7.15
C PHE A 109 5.13 -3.25 6.49
N ASP A 110 5.41 -1.97 6.70
CA ASP A 110 6.59 -1.32 6.13
C ASP A 110 7.88 -2.05 6.55
N LYS A 111 8.01 -2.32 7.84
CA LYS A 111 9.16 -3.02 8.38
C LYS A 111 9.28 -4.43 7.81
N MET A 112 8.16 -5.17 7.77
CA MET A 112 8.15 -6.55 7.26
C MET A 112 8.54 -6.60 5.78
N LEU A 113 7.94 -5.76 4.95
CA LEU A 113 8.22 -5.74 3.53
C LEU A 113 9.67 -5.33 3.24
N ALA A 114 10.17 -4.34 3.98
CA ALA A 114 11.56 -3.91 3.83
C ALA A 114 12.54 -5.02 4.23
N GLU A 115 12.27 -5.75 5.31
CA GLU A 115 13.09 -6.89 5.73
C GLU A 115 13.15 -7.98 4.65
N LEU A 116 12.08 -8.13 3.88
CA LEU A 116 12.00 -9.15 2.83
C LEU A 116 12.57 -8.68 1.48
N GLY A 117 13.07 -7.45 1.41
CA GLY A 117 13.73 -6.94 0.23
C GLY A 117 12.89 -6.02 -0.65
N ALA A 118 11.62 -5.80 -0.32
CA ALA A 118 10.77 -4.87 -1.06
C ALA A 118 11.26 -3.44 -0.87
N LYS A 119 11.02 -2.60 -1.87
CA LYS A 119 11.43 -1.19 -1.83
C LYS A 119 10.21 -0.29 -1.70
N ARG A 120 10.23 0.58 -0.69
CA ARG A 120 9.18 1.58 -0.55
C ARG A 120 9.47 2.75 -1.49
N ALA A 121 8.48 3.11 -2.28
CA ALA A 121 8.55 4.28 -3.14
C ALA A 121 8.04 5.50 -2.37
N GLY A 122 8.91 6.47 -2.13
CA GLY A 122 8.53 7.69 -1.43
C GLY A 122 8.24 7.48 0.05
N GLU A 123 7.52 8.41 0.64
CA GLU A 123 7.17 8.38 2.04
C GLU A 123 5.81 7.75 2.27
N MET A 124 5.62 7.16 3.46
CA MET A 124 4.35 6.63 3.89
C MET A 124 3.38 7.77 4.17
N LEU A 125 2.14 7.67 3.68
CA LEU A 125 1.09 8.58 4.09
C LEU A 125 0.52 8.11 5.43
N ARG A 126 0.54 8.97 6.43
CA ARG A 126 -0.05 8.69 7.73
C ARG A 126 -1.24 9.61 7.94
N HIS A 127 -2.40 9.03 8.13
CA HIS A 127 -3.61 9.80 8.42
C HIS A 127 -4.00 9.67 9.88
N ASP A 128 -4.32 10.80 10.49
CA ASP A 128 -4.74 10.88 11.88
C ASP A 128 -6.26 11.10 11.92
N ALA A 129 -6.99 10.15 12.46
CA ALA A 129 -8.44 10.21 12.55
C ALA A 129 -8.92 11.39 13.41
N SER A 130 -8.08 11.85 14.35
CA SER A 130 -8.43 12.98 15.22
C SER A 130 -8.14 14.34 14.58
N SER A 131 -7.57 14.37 13.37
CA SER A 131 -7.19 15.63 12.70
C SER A 131 -8.38 16.41 12.13
N GLY A 132 -9.53 15.77 11.98
CA GLY A 132 -10.70 16.39 11.34
C GLY A 132 -10.69 16.34 9.82
N THR A 133 -9.64 15.79 9.22
CA THR A 133 -9.58 15.58 7.77
C THR A 133 -10.16 14.23 7.39
N LEU A 134 -10.67 14.11 6.16
CA LEU A 134 -11.19 12.84 5.68
C LEU A 134 -10.04 12.03 5.05
N PRO A 135 -9.83 10.78 5.50
CA PRO A 135 -8.72 9.97 4.98
C PRO A 135 -8.82 9.71 3.48
N GLU A 136 -10.02 9.49 2.97
CA GLU A 136 -10.24 9.23 1.55
C GLU A 136 -9.89 10.43 0.68
N GLU A 137 -10.14 11.64 1.14
CA GLU A 137 -9.79 12.85 0.41
C GLU A 137 -8.28 13.07 0.40
N LEU A 138 -7.65 12.92 1.55
CA LEU A 138 -6.22 13.10 1.69
C LEU A 138 -5.46 12.08 0.85
N ALA A 139 -5.90 10.82 0.90
CA ALA A 139 -5.28 9.74 0.14
C ALA A 139 -5.42 9.95 -1.37
N ALA A 140 -6.60 10.38 -1.82
CA ALA A 140 -6.84 10.65 -3.24
C ALA A 140 -5.93 11.78 -3.76
N GLN A 141 -5.71 12.81 -2.94
CA GLN A 141 -4.82 13.92 -3.29
C GLN A 141 -3.34 13.50 -3.27
N TRP A 142 -2.99 12.56 -2.40
CA TRP A 142 -1.61 12.09 -2.24
C TRP A 142 -1.18 11.12 -3.34
N VAL A 143 -2.09 10.26 -3.80
CA VAL A 143 -1.70 9.09 -4.60
C VAL A 143 -1.20 9.44 -5.99
N VAL A 144 -1.83 10.41 -6.67
CA VAL A 144 -1.44 10.75 -8.05
C VAL A 144 -0.04 11.36 -8.09
N PRO A 145 0.31 12.38 -7.25
CA PRO A 145 1.70 12.85 -7.20
C PRO A 145 2.68 11.75 -6.81
N TRP A 146 2.29 10.85 -5.90
CA TRP A 146 3.14 9.74 -5.50
C TRP A 146 3.48 8.84 -6.69
N VAL A 147 2.48 8.46 -7.48
CA VAL A 147 2.69 7.63 -8.66
C VAL A 147 3.57 8.34 -9.67
N GLU A 148 3.27 9.61 -9.96
CA GLU A 148 3.98 10.35 -11.00
C GLU A 148 5.42 10.64 -10.62
N GLN A 149 5.72 10.84 -9.34
CA GLN A 149 7.07 11.12 -8.88
C GLN A 149 7.90 9.86 -8.67
N HIS A 150 7.29 8.77 -8.24
CA HIS A 150 8.03 7.59 -7.77
C HIS A 150 7.84 6.33 -8.61
N LEU A 151 6.72 6.14 -9.26
CA LEU A 151 6.45 4.92 -10.04
C LEU A 151 6.53 5.14 -11.54
N ALA A 152 5.95 6.21 -12.05
CA ALA A 152 5.92 6.47 -13.49
C ALA A 152 7.32 6.59 -14.10
N PRO A 153 8.30 7.25 -13.46
CA PRO A 153 9.66 7.30 -14.03
C PRO A 153 10.30 5.92 -14.12
N LEU A 154 10.05 5.04 -13.15
CA LEU A 154 10.58 3.67 -13.18
C LEU A 154 9.93 2.86 -14.31
N GLN A 155 8.62 3.02 -14.49
CA GLN A 155 7.89 2.35 -15.56
C GLN A 155 8.38 2.80 -16.92
N GLN A 156 8.60 4.09 -17.12
CA GLN A 156 9.11 4.65 -18.36
C GLN A 156 10.51 4.13 -18.69
N ALA A 157 11.37 4.05 -17.66
CA ALA A 157 12.73 3.51 -17.85
C ALA A 157 12.69 2.04 -18.26
N GLN A 158 11.80 1.25 -17.66
CA GLN A 158 11.64 -0.16 -18.01
C GLN A 158 11.08 -0.33 -19.41
N ASP A 159 10.08 0.47 -19.79
CA ASP A 159 9.48 0.44 -21.13
C ASP A 159 10.52 0.79 -22.19
N LYS A 160 11.37 1.76 -21.90
CA LYS A 160 12.44 2.15 -22.81
C LYS A 160 13.46 1.02 -23.02
N LEU A 161 13.87 0.36 -21.93
CA LEU A 161 14.78 -0.79 -22.01
C LEU A 161 14.17 -1.91 -22.84
N THR A 162 12.90 -2.23 -22.61
CA THR A 162 12.21 -3.27 -23.37
C THR A 162 12.15 -2.92 -24.85
N SER A 163 11.87 -1.67 -25.18
CA SER A 163 11.82 -1.20 -26.56
C SER A 163 13.18 -1.29 -27.25
N GLU A 164 14.26 -0.96 -26.53
CA GLU A 164 15.61 -1.03 -27.07
C GLU A 164 16.08 -2.48 -27.28
N MET A 165 15.55 -3.41 -26.50
CA MET A 165 15.88 -4.83 -26.60
C MET A 165 15.07 -5.56 -27.67
N ALA A 166 13.99 -4.95 -28.15
CA ALA A 166 13.16 -5.54 -29.20
C ALA A 166 13.78 -5.32 -30.62
#